data_e47ea16cc2034273cda36da2c5619634
#
_entry.id   e47ea16cc2034273cda36da2c5619634
#
_cell.length_a   1.000
_cell.length_b   1.000
_cell.length_c   1.000
_cell.angle_alpha   90.00
_cell.angle_beta   90.00
_cell.angle_gamma   90.00
#
_symmetry.space_group_name_H-M   'P 1'
#
loop_
_entity.id
_entity.type
_entity.pdbx_description
1 polymer ?
#
loop_
_entity_poly.entity_id
_entity_poly.type
_entity_poly.pdbx_seq_one_letter_code
_entity_poly.pdbx_strand_id
1 'polypeptide(L)'
;MKRNLYLNIQEKEEARQRFLEKFQDGSAWEDRREVIPVPEALGRLTWEAVYANYSSPSYNSCAMDGIAVISAHTKKASEDHPVFLEPETDYIEVDTGDLLPPPYDAVIMAEDLIETEHGYKIIAPTHPFAHVRAVGECRHSVGNSF
;
A
#
# COMPACT_ATOMS: atom_id res chain seq x y z
N MET A 1 -24.73 -17.59 43.46
CA MET A 1 -23.78 -17.99 42.43
C MET A 1 -22.39 -18.14 43.06
N LYS A 2 -21.84 -19.36 43.23
CA LYS A 2 -20.49 -19.56 43.80
C LYS A 2 -19.47 -19.16 42.75
N ARG A 3 -18.68 -18.10 43.02
CA ARG A 3 -17.52 -17.73 42.20
C ARG A 3 -16.43 -18.78 42.40
N ASN A 4 -15.98 -19.40 41.28
CA ASN A 4 -14.80 -20.26 41.30
C ASN A 4 -13.56 -19.33 41.44
N LEU A 5 -12.94 -19.37 42.62
CA LEU A 5 -11.79 -18.52 42.95
C LEU A 5 -10.45 -19.05 42.44
N TYR A 6 -10.44 -20.27 41.91
CA TYR A 6 -9.22 -20.91 41.40
C TYR A 6 -9.31 -21.08 39.88
N LEU A 7 -8.43 -20.37 39.16
CA LEU A 7 -8.23 -20.57 37.74
C LEU A 7 -7.43 -21.87 37.53
N ASN A 8 -7.94 -22.73 36.65
CA ASN A 8 -7.19 -23.92 36.23
C ASN A 8 -6.18 -23.46 35.16
N ILE A 9 -4.93 -23.29 35.59
CA ILE A 9 -3.85 -22.86 34.70
C ILE A 9 -3.47 -24.07 33.83
N GLN A 10 -3.55 -23.88 32.52
CA GLN A 10 -3.12 -24.86 31.52
C GLN A 10 -1.97 -24.30 30.71
N GLU A 11 -1.10 -25.18 30.23
CA GLU A 11 -0.05 -24.82 29.31
C GLU A 11 -0.63 -24.33 27.98
N LYS A 12 -0.08 -23.27 27.39
CA LYS A 12 -0.61 -22.58 26.21
C LYS A 12 -0.82 -23.51 25.02
N GLU A 13 0.15 -24.38 24.75
CA GLU A 13 0.09 -25.29 23.60
C GLU A 13 -0.97 -26.39 23.79
N GLU A 14 -1.10 -26.91 25.00
CA GLU A 14 -2.17 -27.85 25.35
C GLU A 14 -3.56 -27.23 25.20
N ALA A 15 -3.74 -26.01 25.68
CA ALA A 15 -5.00 -25.28 25.56
C ALA A 15 -5.34 -25.00 24.08
N ARG A 16 -4.33 -24.66 23.27
CA ARG A 16 -4.46 -24.45 21.82
C ARG A 16 -4.87 -25.75 21.11
N GLN A 17 -4.22 -26.86 21.40
CA GLN A 17 -4.57 -28.15 20.80
C GLN A 17 -6.01 -28.58 21.14
N ARG A 18 -6.41 -28.49 22.40
CA ARG A 18 -7.78 -28.80 22.83
C ARG A 18 -8.83 -27.89 22.16
N PHE A 19 -8.50 -26.64 21.91
CA PHE A 19 -9.35 -25.73 21.16
C PHE A 19 -9.47 -26.17 19.70
N LEU A 20 -8.36 -26.47 19.05
CA LEU A 20 -8.33 -26.90 17.65
C LEU A 20 -9.02 -28.27 17.43
N GLU A 21 -8.84 -29.23 18.33
CA GLU A 21 -9.48 -30.56 18.27
C GLU A 21 -11.01 -30.48 18.18
N LYS A 22 -11.61 -29.46 18.83
CA LYS A 22 -13.06 -29.22 18.75
C LYS A 22 -13.55 -28.74 17.39
N PHE A 23 -12.65 -28.31 16.52
CA PHE A 23 -12.93 -27.84 15.17
C PHE A 23 -12.44 -28.80 14.09
N GLN A 24 -11.68 -29.86 14.47
CA GLN A 24 -11.07 -30.79 13.51
C GLN A 24 -12.07 -31.76 12.89
N ASP A 25 -13.23 -31.98 13.50
CA ASP A 25 -14.23 -32.88 12.96
C ASP A 25 -14.99 -32.31 11.75
N GLY A 26 -14.70 -31.05 11.38
CA GLY A 26 -15.25 -30.39 10.19
C GLY A 26 -16.77 -30.20 10.17
N SER A 27 -17.50 -30.97 10.99
CA SER A 27 -18.96 -31.02 10.99
C SER A 27 -19.62 -29.69 11.37
N ALA A 28 -18.93 -28.86 12.13
CA ALA A 28 -19.43 -27.52 12.51
C ALA A 28 -19.54 -26.55 11.32
N TRP A 29 -18.82 -26.82 10.23
CA TRP A 29 -18.70 -25.96 9.06
C TRP A 29 -19.24 -26.58 7.77
N GLU A 30 -19.50 -27.90 7.75
CA GLU A 30 -20.10 -28.57 6.61
C GLU A 30 -21.51 -28.03 6.38
N ASP A 31 -21.82 -27.70 5.13
CA ASP A 31 -23.14 -27.28 4.62
C ASP A 31 -23.71 -25.93 5.09
N ARG A 32 -22.89 -25.00 5.58
CA ARG A 32 -23.35 -23.64 5.90
C ARG A 32 -23.08 -22.60 4.82
N ARG A 33 -22.46 -23.01 3.70
CA ARG A 33 -22.22 -22.09 2.58
C ARG A 33 -23.47 -21.90 1.75
N GLU A 34 -23.72 -20.67 1.40
CA GLU A 34 -24.81 -20.30 0.49
C GLU A 34 -24.33 -19.21 -0.46
N VAL A 35 -24.94 -19.14 -1.63
CA VAL A 35 -24.71 -18.05 -2.60
C VAL A 35 -25.83 -17.05 -2.41
N ILE A 36 -25.44 -15.80 -2.07
CA ILE A 36 -26.38 -14.71 -1.84
C ILE A 36 -26.00 -13.49 -2.67
N PRO A 37 -26.93 -12.61 -3.00
CA PRO A 37 -26.63 -11.32 -3.60
C PRO A 37 -25.73 -10.47 -2.70
N VAL A 38 -24.79 -9.72 -3.29
CA VAL A 38 -23.87 -8.88 -2.53
C VAL A 38 -24.56 -7.90 -1.57
N PRO A 39 -25.70 -7.25 -1.92
CA PRO A 39 -26.40 -6.38 -0.99
C PRO A 39 -26.90 -7.07 0.30
N GLU A 40 -27.08 -8.38 0.27
CA GLU A 40 -27.51 -9.18 1.40
C GLU A 40 -26.36 -9.77 2.23
N ALA A 41 -25.11 -9.50 1.80
CA ALA A 41 -23.91 -10.06 2.42
C ALA A 41 -23.46 -9.31 3.69
N LEU A 42 -24.09 -8.21 4.06
CA LEU A 42 -23.74 -7.46 5.26
C LEU A 42 -23.85 -8.34 6.52
N GLY A 43 -22.75 -8.44 7.27
CA GLY A 43 -22.69 -9.29 8.48
C GLY A 43 -22.43 -10.76 8.22
N ARG A 44 -22.18 -11.15 6.95
CA ARG A 44 -21.84 -12.52 6.57
C ARG A 44 -20.33 -12.68 6.45
N LEU A 45 -19.86 -13.92 6.57
CA LEU A 45 -18.45 -14.29 6.31
C LEU A 45 -18.35 -14.93 4.93
N THR A 46 -17.29 -14.59 4.21
CA THR A 46 -16.98 -15.27 2.95
C THR A 46 -16.52 -16.70 3.23
N TRP A 47 -17.02 -17.64 2.46
CA TRP A 47 -16.64 -19.05 2.57
C TRP A 47 -15.16 -19.29 2.22
N GLU A 48 -14.68 -18.57 1.23
CA GLU A 48 -13.31 -18.64 0.74
C GLU A 48 -12.65 -17.27 0.82
N ALA A 49 -11.33 -17.26 0.79
CA ALA A 49 -10.57 -16.01 0.68
C ALA A 49 -10.92 -15.29 -0.64
N VAL A 50 -11.16 -13.99 -0.55
CA VAL A 50 -11.45 -13.17 -1.72
C VAL A 50 -10.16 -12.48 -2.14
N TYR A 51 -9.72 -12.74 -3.35
CA TYR A 51 -8.52 -12.16 -3.92
C TYR A 51 -8.86 -11.11 -4.96
N ALA A 52 -8.03 -10.09 -5.08
CA ALA A 52 -8.14 -9.12 -6.15
C ALA A 52 -7.72 -9.75 -7.48
N ASN A 53 -8.54 -9.59 -8.52
CA ASN A 53 -8.20 -10.03 -9.88
C ASN A 53 -7.17 -9.10 -10.55
N TYR A 54 -7.13 -7.84 -10.13
CA TYR A 54 -6.25 -6.82 -10.66
C TYR A 54 -5.61 -6.03 -9.52
N SER A 55 -4.36 -5.62 -9.71
CA SER A 55 -3.69 -4.70 -8.81
C SER A 55 -4.30 -3.31 -8.90
N SER A 56 -4.39 -2.60 -7.79
CA SER A 56 -4.84 -1.20 -7.74
C SER A 56 -3.84 -0.38 -6.91
N PRO A 57 -3.23 0.66 -7.49
CA PRO A 57 -3.22 0.99 -8.91
C PRO A 57 -2.53 -0.09 -9.76
N SER A 58 -2.80 -0.11 -11.07
CA SER A 58 -2.18 -1.06 -12.02
C SER A 58 -0.83 -0.57 -12.57
N TYR A 59 -0.43 0.64 -12.21
CA TYR A 59 0.84 1.29 -12.56
C TYR A 59 1.31 2.13 -11.37
N ASN A 60 2.59 2.52 -11.37
CA ASN A 60 3.09 3.50 -10.41
C ASN A 60 2.51 4.86 -10.76
N SER A 61 1.69 5.42 -9.87
CA SER A 61 1.02 6.71 -10.09
C SER A 61 1.55 7.78 -9.16
N CYS A 62 1.56 9.02 -9.65
CA CYS A 62 1.89 10.19 -8.86
C CYS A 62 0.81 10.39 -7.77
N ALA A 63 1.24 10.56 -6.53
CA ALA A 63 0.33 10.74 -5.40
C ALA A 63 0.02 12.21 -5.11
N MET A 64 0.79 13.14 -5.70
CA MET A 64 0.72 14.58 -5.50
C MET A 64 0.99 15.29 -6.82
N ASP A 65 0.50 16.53 -6.92
CA ASP A 65 0.82 17.44 -8.01
C ASP A 65 2.23 18.04 -7.81
N GLY A 66 2.98 18.20 -8.89
CA GLY A 66 4.34 18.71 -8.83
C GLY A 66 5.21 18.26 -10.00
N ILE A 67 6.41 17.78 -9.71
CA ILE A 67 7.35 17.31 -10.73
C ILE A 67 7.84 15.90 -10.45
N ALA A 68 7.91 15.07 -11.47
CA ALA A 68 8.58 13.78 -11.44
C ALA A 68 10.06 13.94 -11.70
N VAL A 69 10.90 13.33 -10.85
CA VAL A 69 12.35 13.46 -10.88
C VAL A 69 13.04 12.10 -10.71
N ILE A 70 14.32 12.05 -11.07
CA ILE A 70 15.21 10.96 -10.66
C ILE A 70 15.77 11.32 -9.28
N SER A 71 15.33 10.65 -8.24
CA SER A 71 15.70 10.95 -6.84
C SER A 71 17.20 11.02 -6.60
N ALA A 72 17.98 10.21 -7.34
CA ALA A 72 19.43 10.21 -7.26
C ALA A 72 20.07 11.55 -7.60
N HIS A 73 19.44 12.36 -8.47
CA HIS A 73 19.92 13.67 -8.88
C HIS A 73 19.70 14.74 -7.82
N THR A 74 18.76 14.50 -6.89
CA THR A 74 18.41 15.47 -5.83
C THR A 74 19.25 15.35 -4.56
N LYS A 75 20.07 14.31 -4.41
CA LYS A 75 20.76 13.94 -3.15
C LYS A 75 21.62 15.04 -2.53
N LYS A 76 22.10 15.98 -3.33
CA LYS A 76 22.97 17.08 -2.87
C LYS A 76 22.19 18.32 -2.47
N ALA A 77 20.86 18.33 -2.67
CA ALA A 77 20.05 19.49 -2.36
C ALA A 77 20.05 19.78 -0.87
N SER A 78 20.33 21.04 -0.52
CA SER A 78 20.22 21.59 0.83
C SER A 78 19.98 23.09 0.73
N GLU A 79 19.63 23.74 1.85
CA GLU A 79 19.47 25.19 1.90
C GLU A 79 20.75 25.93 1.46
N ASP A 80 21.93 25.43 1.88
CA ASP A 80 23.23 26.01 1.50
C ASP A 80 23.67 25.65 0.07
N HIS A 81 23.18 24.55 -0.45
CA HIS A 81 23.51 24.02 -1.78
C HIS A 81 22.25 23.60 -2.52
N PRO A 82 21.42 24.53 -2.99
CA PRO A 82 20.23 24.21 -3.74
C PRO A 82 20.58 23.55 -5.08
N VAL A 83 19.73 22.62 -5.52
CA VAL A 83 19.81 21.99 -6.83
C VAL A 83 18.82 22.69 -7.76
N PHE A 84 19.30 23.09 -8.95
CA PHE A 84 18.47 23.64 -10.01
C PHE A 84 18.09 22.53 -10.98
N LEU A 85 16.83 22.51 -11.37
CA LEU A 85 16.25 21.52 -12.25
C LEU A 85 15.71 22.22 -13.50
N GLU A 86 16.09 21.68 -14.67
CA GLU A 86 15.65 22.18 -15.98
C GLU A 86 14.49 21.35 -16.51
N PRO A 87 13.44 21.97 -17.10
CA PRO A 87 12.31 21.26 -17.68
C PRO A 87 12.77 20.32 -18.79
N GLU A 88 12.05 19.18 -18.92
CA GLU A 88 12.28 18.12 -19.92
C GLU A 88 13.62 17.39 -19.81
N THR A 89 14.62 17.97 -19.12
CA THR A 89 15.94 17.38 -18.88
C THR A 89 15.98 16.67 -17.53
N ASP A 90 15.60 17.38 -16.46
CA ASP A 90 15.71 16.90 -15.08
C ASP A 90 14.36 16.47 -14.52
N TYR A 91 13.27 16.99 -15.05
CA TYR A 91 11.92 16.69 -14.58
C TYR A 91 10.86 16.81 -15.68
N ILE A 92 9.69 16.25 -15.38
CA ILE A 92 8.42 16.52 -16.07
C ILE A 92 7.38 16.96 -15.06
N GLU A 93 6.47 17.83 -15.45
CA GLU A 93 5.30 18.19 -14.65
C GLU A 93 4.32 17.02 -14.60
N VAL A 94 3.73 16.79 -13.42
CA VAL A 94 2.77 15.68 -13.17
C VAL A 94 1.67 16.12 -12.23
N ASP A 95 0.49 15.55 -12.44
CA ASP A 95 -0.65 15.71 -11.57
C ASP A 95 -0.93 14.41 -10.79
N THR A 96 -1.69 14.53 -9.71
CA THR A 96 -2.13 13.39 -8.91
C THR A 96 -2.88 12.39 -9.77
N GLY A 97 -2.43 11.14 -9.75
CA GLY A 97 -3.01 10.06 -10.54
C GLY A 97 -2.28 9.77 -11.84
N ASP A 98 -1.42 10.66 -12.31
CA ASP A 98 -0.63 10.45 -13.51
C ASP A 98 0.29 9.24 -13.41
N LEU A 99 0.55 8.61 -14.54
CA LEU A 99 1.57 7.57 -14.65
C LEU A 99 2.96 8.18 -14.37
N LEU A 100 3.71 7.58 -13.46
CA LEU A 100 5.13 7.90 -13.29
C LEU A 100 5.95 7.13 -14.33
N PRO A 101 6.44 7.80 -15.41
CA PRO A 101 7.16 7.11 -16.46
C PRO A 101 8.63 6.90 -16.08
N PRO A 102 9.27 5.80 -16.50
CA PRO A 102 10.73 5.69 -16.46
C PRO A 102 11.40 6.83 -17.24
N PRO A 103 12.53 7.38 -16.77
CA PRO A 103 13.38 6.92 -15.67
C PRO A 103 13.04 7.51 -14.30
N TYR A 104 11.98 8.29 -14.19
CA TYR A 104 11.61 8.98 -12.95
C TYR A 104 11.18 7.97 -11.89
N ASP A 105 11.56 8.21 -10.65
CA ASP A 105 11.33 7.32 -9.51
C ASP A 105 10.77 8.02 -8.27
N ALA A 106 10.54 9.33 -8.34
CA ALA A 106 9.97 10.12 -7.24
C ALA A 106 9.21 11.35 -7.76
N VAL A 107 8.31 11.87 -6.93
CA VAL A 107 7.62 13.15 -7.16
C VAL A 107 8.02 14.13 -6.06
N ILE A 108 8.30 15.39 -6.43
CA ILE A 108 8.45 16.51 -5.53
C ILE A 108 7.18 17.35 -5.64
N MET A 109 6.54 17.62 -4.49
CA MET A 109 5.29 18.39 -4.45
C MET A 109 5.48 19.81 -4.93
N ALA A 110 4.45 20.38 -5.52
CA ALA A 110 4.47 21.77 -6.01
C ALA A 110 4.84 22.77 -4.90
N GLU A 111 4.43 22.50 -3.66
CA GLU A 111 4.70 23.36 -2.50
C GLU A 111 6.17 23.37 -2.07
N ASP A 112 6.95 22.37 -2.46
CA ASP A 112 8.38 22.23 -2.15
C ASP A 112 9.27 22.80 -3.26
N LEU A 113 8.67 23.31 -4.35
CA LEU A 113 9.36 23.87 -5.49
C LEU A 113 9.53 25.39 -5.36
N ILE A 114 10.69 25.87 -5.71
CA ILE A 114 10.96 27.31 -5.79
C ILE A 114 11.16 27.66 -7.27
N GLU A 115 10.23 28.43 -7.81
CA GLU A 115 10.26 28.86 -9.22
C GLU A 115 11.45 29.71 -9.53
N THR A 116 12.06 29.55 -10.72
CA THR A 116 13.19 30.33 -11.24
C THR A 116 12.95 30.70 -12.70
N GLU A 117 13.79 31.51 -13.30
CA GLU A 117 13.68 31.91 -14.72
C GLU A 117 13.79 30.70 -15.69
N HIS A 118 14.42 29.59 -15.28
CA HIS A 118 14.74 28.45 -16.16
C HIS A 118 14.25 27.13 -15.65
N GLY A 119 13.28 27.10 -14.73
CA GLY A 119 12.73 25.88 -14.14
C GLY A 119 12.55 26.01 -12.63
N TYR A 120 12.87 24.96 -11.89
CA TYR A 120 12.68 24.92 -10.44
C TYR A 120 14.01 24.78 -9.69
N LYS A 121 14.01 25.25 -8.46
CA LYS A 121 15.08 25.06 -7.49
C LYS A 121 14.53 24.31 -6.28
N ILE A 122 15.27 23.30 -5.80
CA ILE A 122 14.95 22.55 -4.60
C ILE A 122 16.05 22.72 -3.55
N ILE A 123 15.64 22.70 -2.28
CA ILE A 123 16.53 22.87 -1.11
C ILE A 123 16.57 21.64 -0.21
N ALA A 124 15.87 20.59 -0.58
CA ALA A 124 15.87 19.31 0.13
C ALA A 124 15.93 18.14 -0.87
N PRO A 125 16.61 17.05 -0.52
CA PRO A 125 16.63 15.86 -1.35
C PRO A 125 15.31 15.09 -1.25
N THR A 126 14.94 14.39 -2.33
CA THR A 126 13.88 13.40 -2.28
C THR A 126 14.44 11.99 -2.30
N HIS A 127 13.65 11.01 -1.86
CA HIS A 127 14.04 9.59 -1.87
C HIS A 127 13.25 8.82 -2.93
N PRO A 128 13.75 7.64 -3.37
CA PRO A 128 12.99 6.80 -4.30
C PRO A 128 11.59 6.51 -3.78
N PHE A 129 10.62 6.53 -4.69
CA PHE A 129 9.18 6.35 -4.42
C PHE A 129 8.55 7.39 -3.48
N ALA A 130 9.21 8.54 -3.22
CA ALA A 130 8.56 9.66 -2.54
C ALA A 130 7.35 10.12 -3.36
N HIS A 131 6.19 10.25 -2.70
CA HIS A 131 4.91 10.66 -3.30
C HIS A 131 4.49 9.84 -4.53
N VAL A 132 4.81 8.55 -4.54
CA VAL A 132 4.42 7.59 -5.57
C VAL A 132 3.58 6.50 -4.96
N ARG A 133 2.44 6.22 -5.56
CA ARG A 133 1.63 5.04 -5.26
C ARG A 133 2.12 3.87 -6.10
N ALA A 134 2.74 2.91 -5.45
CA ALA A 134 3.26 1.74 -6.13
C ALA A 134 2.13 0.82 -6.66
N VAL A 135 2.44 0.06 -7.69
CA VAL A 135 1.53 -0.97 -8.20
C VAL A 135 1.05 -1.88 -7.07
N GLY A 136 -0.26 -2.00 -6.94
CA GLY A 136 -0.86 -2.88 -5.93
C GLY A 136 -0.84 -2.36 -4.50
N GLU A 137 -0.44 -1.12 -4.24
CA GLU A 137 -0.42 -0.53 -2.89
C GLU A 137 -1.77 -0.65 -2.18
N CYS A 138 -2.88 -0.43 -2.88
CA CYS A 138 -4.22 -0.58 -2.32
C CYS A 138 -4.72 -2.02 -2.37
N ARG A 139 -4.42 -2.75 -3.45
CA ARG A 139 -4.82 -4.14 -3.66
C ARG A 139 -3.84 -4.85 -4.60
N HIS A 140 -3.20 -5.87 -4.11
CA HIS A 140 -2.30 -6.69 -4.91
C HIS A 140 -3.05 -7.89 -5.50
N SER A 141 -2.96 -8.09 -6.82
CA SER A 141 -3.45 -9.32 -7.44
C SER A 141 -2.52 -10.46 -7.04
N VAL A 142 -3.09 -11.53 -6.48
CA VAL A 142 -2.35 -12.78 -6.30
C VAL A 142 -2.30 -13.44 -7.67
N GLY A 143 -1.12 -13.41 -8.30
CA GLY A 143 -0.91 -14.14 -9.55
C GLY A 143 -1.25 -15.62 -9.32
N ASN A 144 -2.08 -16.18 -10.20
CA ASN A 144 -2.23 -17.62 -10.27
C ASN A 144 -0.86 -18.21 -10.60
N SER A 145 -0.15 -18.70 -9.59
CA SER A 145 0.95 -19.64 -9.80
C SER A 145 0.31 -20.96 -10.21
N PHE A 146 0.23 -21.19 -11.52
CA PHE A 146 0.00 -22.50 -12.10
C PHE A 146 1.26 -23.34 -12.00
#